data_50ee62d68bfd5c4b57c7d0a9bea0c4a9
#
_entry.id   50ee62d68bfd5c4b57c7d0a9bea0c4a9
#
_cell.length_a   1.000
_cell.length_b   1.000
_cell.length_c   1.000
_cell.angle_alpha   90.00
_cell.angle_beta   90.00
_cell.angle_gamma   90.00
#
_symmetry.space_group_name_H-M   'P 1'
#
loop_
_entity.id
_entity.type
_entity.pdbx_description
1 polymer ?
#
loop_
_entity_poly.entity_id
_entity_poly.type
_entity_poly.pdbx_seq_one_letter_code
_entity_poly.pdbx_strand_id
1 'polypeptide(L)'
;MWIFFRFISGIYLKNFFIIFLSLLGFYCGIDLLLNFNDLPDAANLSLLYVIFLAFSAVTYVLPVSLIFALVLSLVSMIRANEFVSLYALGLSKNLVIIFPFLWALFFCFVYVGLNFTPFAYANDYKRNILKNGTMLKQSGEVFLKFNNEFIYISKVNNGQSTAQNIKIFNIKDLNLSSFIEAKSGIFEKKNWILK
;
A
#
# COMPACT_ATOMS: atom_id res chain seq x y z
N MET A 1 -4.01 21.99 31.87
CA MET A 1 -4.27 20.87 30.94
C MET A 1 -3.54 21.02 29.62
N TRP A 2 -3.64 22.14 28.92
CA TRP A 2 -3.02 22.36 27.60
C TRP A 2 -1.48 22.23 27.59
N ILE A 3 -0.79 22.75 28.59
CA ILE A 3 0.67 22.68 28.71
C ILE A 3 1.15 21.24 28.82
N PHE A 4 0.50 20.41 29.65
CA PHE A 4 0.82 18.99 29.83
C PHE A 4 0.55 18.19 28.56
N PHE A 5 -0.57 18.45 27.90
CA PHE A 5 -0.88 17.85 26.59
C PHE A 5 0.25 18.12 25.58
N ARG A 6 0.66 19.38 25.43
CA ARG A 6 1.71 19.78 24.50
C ARG A 6 3.07 19.13 24.85
N PHE A 7 3.40 19.04 26.14
CA PHE A 7 4.64 18.43 26.60
C PHE A 7 4.68 16.93 26.29
N ILE A 8 3.71 16.18 26.76
CA ILE A 8 3.64 14.72 26.58
C ILE A 8 3.53 14.37 25.09
N SER A 9 2.68 15.07 24.35
CA SER A 9 2.53 14.91 22.91
C SER A 9 3.83 15.19 22.15
N GLY A 10 4.60 16.20 22.57
CA GLY A 10 5.90 16.51 21.96
C GLY A 10 6.90 15.38 22.11
N ILE A 11 7.00 14.77 23.29
CA ILE A 11 7.87 13.60 23.53
C ILE A 11 7.43 12.41 22.68
N TYR A 12 6.11 12.12 22.65
CA TYR A 12 5.57 11.02 21.88
C TYR A 12 5.79 11.19 20.38
N LEU A 13 5.44 12.34 19.83
CA LEU A 13 5.60 12.63 18.40
C LEU A 13 7.05 12.60 17.96
N LYS A 14 7.96 13.17 18.75
CA LYS A 14 9.40 13.09 18.48
C LYS A 14 9.86 11.64 18.35
N ASN A 15 9.54 10.81 19.34
CA ASN A 15 9.92 9.40 19.34
C ASN A 15 9.24 8.64 18.18
N PHE A 16 7.96 8.93 17.91
CA PHE A 16 7.24 8.34 16.79
C PHE A 16 7.93 8.62 15.44
N PHE A 17 8.23 9.87 15.12
CA PHE A 17 8.86 10.20 13.85
C PHE A 17 10.26 9.61 13.72
N ILE A 18 11.05 9.58 14.80
CA ILE A 18 12.38 8.95 14.77
C ILE A 18 12.26 7.46 14.45
N ILE A 19 11.39 6.72 15.15
CA ILE A 19 11.22 5.29 14.95
C ILE A 19 10.60 5.01 13.58
N PHE A 20 9.55 5.76 13.21
CA PHE A 20 8.86 5.58 11.95
C PHE A 20 9.79 5.76 10.75
N LEU A 21 10.56 6.85 10.71
CA LEU A 21 11.50 7.13 9.62
C LEU A 21 12.66 6.12 9.61
N SER A 22 13.17 5.72 10.79
CA SER A 22 14.24 4.71 10.88
C SER A 22 13.77 3.35 10.34
N LEU A 23 12.61 2.87 10.77
CA LEU A 23 12.06 1.60 10.29
C LEU A 23 11.67 1.65 8.81
N LEU A 24 11.11 2.77 8.35
CA LEU A 24 10.75 2.97 6.95
C LEU A 24 12.00 2.96 6.06
N GLY A 25 13.05 3.70 6.46
CA GLY A 25 14.33 3.71 5.76
C GLY A 25 14.99 2.33 5.73
N PHE A 26 14.96 1.61 6.85
CA PHE A 26 15.49 0.25 6.93
C PHE A 26 14.72 -0.72 6.01
N TYR A 27 13.39 -0.69 6.03
CA TYR A 27 12.56 -1.52 5.16
C TYR A 27 12.83 -1.23 3.68
N CYS A 28 12.83 0.05 3.30
CA CYS A 28 13.11 0.47 1.93
C CYS A 28 14.53 0.10 1.51
N GLY A 29 15.51 0.24 2.40
CA GLY A 29 16.90 -0.11 2.12
C GLY A 29 17.08 -1.60 1.84
N ILE A 30 16.48 -2.47 2.64
CA ILE A 30 16.54 -3.93 2.42
C ILE A 30 15.85 -4.31 1.11
N ASP A 31 14.64 -3.79 0.86
CA ASP A 31 13.90 -4.12 -0.37
C ASP A 31 14.67 -3.67 -1.62
N LEU A 32 15.28 -2.48 -1.59
CA LEU A 32 16.12 -1.98 -2.69
C LEU A 32 17.35 -2.85 -2.93
N LEU A 33 18.02 -3.31 -1.87
CA LEU A 33 19.18 -4.20 -2.01
C LEU A 33 18.79 -5.55 -2.60
N LEU A 34 17.66 -6.12 -2.19
CA LEU A 34 17.18 -7.41 -2.69
C LEU A 34 16.73 -7.36 -4.15
N ASN A 35 16.15 -6.25 -4.59
CA ASN A 35 15.60 -6.10 -5.93
C ASN A 35 16.47 -5.20 -6.84
N PHE A 36 17.72 -4.96 -6.46
CA PHE A 36 18.60 -4.02 -7.18
C PHE A 36 18.80 -4.39 -8.64
N ASN A 37 18.96 -5.67 -8.95
CA ASN A 37 19.16 -6.18 -10.30
C ASN A 37 17.89 -6.19 -11.17
N ASP A 38 16.72 -6.12 -10.52
CA ASP A 38 15.41 -6.13 -11.19
C ASP A 38 14.85 -4.72 -11.42
N LEU A 39 15.59 -3.68 -10.98
CA LEU A 39 15.17 -2.30 -11.17
C LEU A 39 15.22 -1.92 -12.66
N PRO A 40 14.23 -1.16 -13.16
CA PRO A 40 14.24 -0.67 -14.53
C PRO A 40 15.44 0.28 -14.79
N ASP A 41 16.02 0.22 -15.99
CA ASP A 41 17.11 1.13 -16.40
C ASP A 41 16.67 2.61 -16.46
N ALA A 42 15.37 2.85 -16.63
CA ALA A 42 14.81 4.20 -16.66
C ALA A 42 14.76 4.81 -15.26
N ALA A 43 15.56 5.85 -15.01
CA ALA A 43 15.68 6.52 -13.71
C ALA A 43 14.35 7.02 -13.12
N ASN A 44 13.41 7.49 -13.97
CA ASN A 44 12.08 7.91 -13.55
C ASN A 44 11.24 6.75 -13.00
N LEU A 45 11.33 5.56 -13.60
CA LEU A 45 10.62 4.36 -13.12
C LEU A 45 11.22 3.85 -11.83
N SER A 46 12.54 3.86 -11.70
CA SER A 46 13.24 3.50 -10.47
C SER A 46 12.88 4.45 -9.31
N LEU A 47 12.77 5.75 -9.57
CA LEU A 47 12.32 6.71 -8.56
C LEU A 47 10.86 6.46 -8.15
N LEU A 48 9.97 6.20 -9.10
CA LEU A 48 8.59 5.84 -8.82
C LEU A 48 8.46 4.54 -8.01
N TYR A 49 9.32 3.56 -8.32
CA TYR A 49 9.41 2.34 -7.52
C TYR A 49 9.71 2.64 -6.06
N VAL A 50 10.71 3.49 -5.77
CA VAL A 50 11.06 3.88 -4.39
C VAL A 50 9.90 4.57 -3.67
N ILE A 51 9.17 5.45 -4.37
CA ILE A 51 8.00 6.12 -3.79
C ILE A 51 6.90 5.11 -3.44
N PHE A 52 6.55 4.21 -4.36
CA PHE A 52 5.54 3.19 -4.09
C PHE A 52 6.00 2.16 -3.06
N LEU A 53 7.29 1.86 -3.02
CA LEU A 53 7.90 1.05 -1.97
C LEU A 53 7.70 1.69 -0.59
N ALA A 54 8.02 2.98 -0.45
CA ALA A 54 7.82 3.72 0.79
C ALA A 54 6.33 3.71 1.21
N PHE A 55 5.40 3.93 0.27
CA PHE A 55 3.97 3.88 0.54
C PHE A 55 3.52 2.48 0.99
N SER A 56 4.00 1.43 0.35
CA SER A 56 3.67 0.05 0.75
C SER A 56 4.24 -0.30 2.14
N ALA A 57 5.43 0.23 2.46
CA ALA A 57 6.09 0.02 3.75
C ALA A 57 5.31 0.62 4.92
N VAL A 58 4.63 1.77 4.72
CA VAL A 58 3.81 2.43 5.75
C VAL A 58 2.80 1.45 6.37
N THR A 59 2.21 0.57 5.58
CA THR A 59 1.23 -0.42 6.05
C THR A 59 1.76 -1.30 7.17
N TYR A 60 3.03 -1.68 7.11
CA TYR A 60 3.68 -2.54 8.09
C TYR A 60 4.39 -1.76 9.19
N VAL A 61 5.01 -0.65 8.83
CA VAL A 61 5.86 0.15 9.72
C VAL A 61 5.03 0.99 10.69
N LEU A 62 3.88 1.55 10.24
CA LEU A 62 3.08 2.47 11.03
C LEU A 62 2.59 1.85 12.35
N PRO A 63 1.91 0.67 12.39
CA PRO A 63 1.41 0.11 13.64
C PRO A 63 2.54 -0.25 14.60
N VAL A 64 3.67 -0.74 14.08
CA VAL A 64 4.84 -1.09 14.88
C VAL A 64 5.46 0.17 15.50
N SER A 65 5.62 1.24 14.72
CA SER A 65 6.19 2.49 15.19
C SER A 65 5.32 3.20 16.24
N LEU A 66 4.00 3.12 16.14
CA LEU A 66 3.09 3.69 17.15
C LEU A 66 3.29 3.03 18.52
N ILE A 67 3.41 1.69 18.54
CA ILE A 67 3.61 0.93 19.79
C ILE A 67 5.00 1.23 20.39
N PHE A 68 6.06 1.14 19.59
CA PHE A 68 7.41 1.41 20.07
C PHE A 68 7.60 2.86 20.52
N ALA A 69 6.98 3.81 19.82
CA ALA A 69 6.99 5.21 20.24
C ALA A 69 6.35 5.41 21.60
N LEU A 70 5.23 4.74 21.88
CA LEU A 70 4.60 4.79 23.19
C LEU A 70 5.53 4.25 24.28
N VAL A 71 6.07 3.05 24.08
CA VAL A 71 6.97 2.42 25.04
C VAL A 71 8.20 3.29 25.32
N LEU A 72 8.88 3.76 24.25
CA LEU A 72 10.07 4.59 24.40
C LEU A 72 9.76 5.94 25.06
N SER A 73 8.61 6.53 24.78
CA SER A 73 8.20 7.79 25.43
C SER A 73 7.98 7.60 26.92
N LEU A 74 7.30 6.52 27.32
CA LEU A 74 7.09 6.19 28.73
C LEU A 74 8.40 5.90 29.44
N VAL A 75 9.29 5.09 28.84
CA VAL A 75 10.61 4.78 29.40
C VAL A 75 11.48 6.05 29.54
N SER A 76 11.47 6.92 28.54
CA SER A 76 12.20 8.20 28.57
C SER A 76 11.73 9.07 29.72
N MET A 77 10.43 9.23 29.90
CA MET A 77 9.83 10.03 30.96
C MET A 77 10.10 9.44 32.38
N ILE A 78 10.12 8.09 32.50
CA ILE A 78 10.49 7.42 33.75
C ILE A 78 11.95 7.71 34.09
N ARG A 79 12.87 7.54 33.12
CA ARG A 79 14.30 7.77 33.33
C ARG A 79 14.64 9.22 33.68
N ALA A 80 13.91 10.17 33.14
CA ALA A 80 14.06 11.60 33.43
C ALA A 80 13.35 12.04 34.73
N ASN A 81 12.71 11.13 35.49
CA ASN A 81 11.86 11.44 36.65
C ASN A 81 10.71 12.40 36.34
N GLU A 82 10.34 12.57 35.06
CA GLU A 82 9.26 13.44 34.63
C GLU A 82 7.89 12.93 35.11
N PHE A 83 7.72 11.61 35.19
CA PHE A 83 6.51 10.99 35.76
C PHE A 83 6.24 11.43 37.19
N VAL A 84 7.27 11.42 38.03
CA VAL A 84 7.15 11.83 39.44
C VAL A 84 6.75 13.30 39.53
N SER A 85 7.37 14.14 38.70
CA SER A 85 7.07 15.56 38.61
C SER A 85 5.62 15.82 38.15
N LEU A 86 5.15 15.09 37.16
CA LEU A 86 3.78 15.21 36.64
C LEU A 86 2.74 14.77 37.70
N TYR A 87 3.03 13.72 38.45
CA TYR A 87 2.13 13.27 39.55
C TYR A 87 2.12 14.26 40.71
N ALA A 88 3.26 14.84 41.06
CA ALA A 88 3.33 15.88 42.07
C ALA A 88 2.51 17.14 41.68
N LEU A 89 2.37 17.40 40.39
CA LEU A 89 1.52 18.45 39.83
C LEU A 89 0.03 18.06 39.70
N GLY A 90 -0.35 16.86 40.19
CA GLY A 90 -1.74 16.41 40.23
C GLY A 90 -2.24 15.71 38.94
N LEU A 91 -1.38 15.36 37.99
CA LEU A 91 -1.80 14.56 36.84
C LEU A 91 -2.05 13.11 37.25
N SER A 92 -3.17 12.55 36.74
CA SER A 92 -3.46 11.11 36.89
C SER A 92 -2.67 10.28 35.87
N LYS A 93 -2.36 9.03 36.22
CA LYS A 93 -1.71 8.06 35.31
C LYS A 93 -2.43 7.93 33.99
N ASN A 94 -3.76 7.91 34.03
CA ASN A 94 -4.59 7.76 32.85
C ASN A 94 -4.41 8.91 31.85
N LEU A 95 -4.29 10.15 32.31
CA LEU A 95 -4.09 11.31 31.45
C LEU A 95 -2.75 11.26 30.70
N VAL A 96 -1.69 10.75 31.33
CA VAL A 96 -0.39 10.60 30.70
C VAL A 96 -0.44 9.61 29.53
N ILE A 97 -1.26 8.56 29.61
CA ILE A 97 -1.41 7.54 28.58
C ILE A 97 -2.41 7.99 27.49
N ILE A 98 -3.48 8.68 27.88
CA ILE A 98 -4.52 9.14 26.94
C ILE A 98 -3.95 10.08 25.87
N PHE A 99 -3.01 10.95 26.19
CA PHE A 99 -2.47 11.90 25.21
C PHE A 99 -1.71 11.23 24.05
N PRO A 100 -0.76 10.31 24.27
CA PRO A 100 -0.18 9.50 23.20
C PRO A 100 -1.22 8.65 22.45
N PHE A 101 -2.19 8.10 23.16
CA PHE A 101 -3.25 7.28 22.56
C PHE A 101 -4.11 8.09 21.57
N LEU A 102 -4.45 9.34 21.89
CA LEU A 102 -5.15 10.23 20.96
C LEU A 102 -4.37 10.46 19.67
N TRP A 103 -3.05 10.62 19.75
CA TRP A 103 -2.19 10.73 18.57
C TRP A 103 -2.13 9.43 17.78
N ALA A 104 -2.02 8.29 18.44
CA ALA A 104 -2.06 6.98 17.78
C ALA A 104 -3.38 6.78 17.02
N LEU A 105 -4.50 7.12 17.64
CA LEU A 105 -5.82 7.07 17.03
C LEU A 105 -5.94 8.02 15.84
N PHE A 106 -5.41 9.23 15.93
CA PHE A 106 -5.34 10.17 14.83
C PHE A 106 -4.56 9.59 13.63
N PHE A 107 -3.37 9.02 13.85
CA PHE A 107 -2.60 8.40 12.78
C PHE A 107 -3.31 7.18 12.16
N CYS A 108 -4.03 6.39 12.96
CA CYS A 108 -4.89 5.33 12.44
C CYS A 108 -5.99 5.86 11.51
N PHE A 109 -6.65 6.96 11.87
CA PHE A 109 -7.66 7.57 11.00
C PHE A 109 -7.04 8.13 9.71
N VAL A 110 -5.88 8.78 9.80
CA VAL A 110 -5.14 9.25 8.61
C VAL A 110 -4.80 8.07 7.70
N TYR A 111 -4.30 6.97 8.26
CA TYR A 111 -3.99 5.76 7.51
C TYR A 111 -5.21 5.17 6.82
N VAL A 112 -6.34 5.04 7.52
CA VAL A 112 -7.61 4.58 6.93
C VAL A 112 -8.04 5.51 5.80
N GLY A 113 -7.97 6.82 6.01
CA GLY A 113 -8.26 7.82 4.97
C GLY A 113 -7.38 7.67 3.72
N LEU A 114 -6.07 7.42 3.89
CA LEU A 114 -5.15 7.17 2.78
C LEU A 114 -5.52 5.92 1.97
N ASN A 115 -6.10 4.90 2.60
CA ASN A 115 -6.53 3.69 1.90
C ASN A 115 -7.73 3.90 0.95
N PHE A 116 -8.44 5.03 1.02
CA PHE A 116 -9.42 5.42 -0.01
C PHE A 116 -8.78 6.07 -1.25
N THR A 117 -7.48 6.25 -1.25
CA THR A 117 -6.72 6.84 -2.37
C THR A 117 -5.93 5.76 -3.13
N PRO A 118 -5.28 6.09 -4.26
CA PRO A 118 -4.37 5.17 -4.96
C PRO A 118 -3.24 4.60 -4.09
N PHE A 119 -3.04 5.12 -2.88
CA PHE A 119 -2.11 4.59 -1.88
C PHE A 119 -2.36 3.10 -1.57
N ALA A 120 -3.64 2.66 -1.54
CA ALA A 120 -4.01 1.26 -1.31
C ALA A 120 -3.40 0.29 -2.34
N TYR A 121 -3.16 0.78 -3.57
CA TYR A 121 -2.59 0.00 -4.67
C TYR A 121 -1.07 0.15 -4.81
N ALA A 122 -0.39 0.82 -3.87
CA ALA A 122 1.05 1.07 -3.95
C ALA A 122 1.87 -0.20 -4.14
N ASN A 123 1.50 -1.29 -3.45
CA ASN A 123 2.17 -2.58 -3.58
C ASN A 123 2.00 -3.19 -4.99
N ASP A 124 0.83 -3.04 -5.59
CA ASP A 124 0.56 -3.52 -6.96
C ASP A 124 1.36 -2.71 -7.98
N TYR A 125 1.42 -1.40 -7.84
CA TYR A 125 2.24 -0.53 -8.69
C TYR A 125 3.73 -0.88 -8.58
N LYS A 126 4.23 -1.05 -7.36
CA LYS A 126 5.61 -1.50 -7.10
C LYS A 126 5.93 -2.81 -7.84
N ARG A 127 5.07 -3.82 -7.70
CA ARG A 127 5.26 -5.12 -8.36
C ARG A 127 5.19 -5.04 -9.87
N ASN A 128 4.31 -4.20 -10.42
CA ASN A 128 4.18 -4.01 -11.86
C ASN A 128 5.42 -3.35 -12.46
N ILE A 129 6.01 -2.37 -11.77
CA ILE A 129 7.25 -1.72 -12.21
C ILE A 129 8.38 -2.74 -12.28
N LEU A 130 8.56 -3.60 -11.26
CA LEU A 130 9.61 -4.62 -11.26
C LEU A 130 9.41 -5.69 -12.35
N LYS A 131 8.17 -6.17 -12.53
CA LYS A 131 7.91 -7.29 -13.44
C LYS A 131 7.80 -6.89 -14.90
N ASN A 132 7.22 -5.73 -15.16
CA ASN A 132 6.79 -5.32 -16.50
C ASN A 132 7.49 -4.04 -17.00
N GLY A 133 8.27 -3.37 -16.16
CA GLY A 133 8.85 -2.08 -16.48
C GLY A 133 7.81 -0.98 -16.77
N THR A 134 6.55 -1.17 -16.32
CA THR A 134 5.45 -0.23 -16.60
C THR A 134 4.56 -0.08 -15.36
N MET A 135 3.95 1.11 -15.21
CA MET A 135 2.95 1.36 -14.16
C MET A 135 1.60 0.69 -14.45
N LEU A 136 1.32 0.42 -15.73
CA LEU A 136 0.04 -0.14 -16.13
C LEU A 136 -0.04 -1.60 -15.70
N LYS A 137 -1.08 -1.91 -14.94
CA LYS A 137 -1.45 -3.28 -14.65
C LYS A 137 -1.74 -3.95 -15.99
N GLN A 138 -0.87 -4.84 -16.43
CA GLN A 138 -1.32 -5.84 -17.38
C GLN A 138 -2.42 -6.60 -16.64
N SER A 139 -3.66 -6.38 -17.04
CA SER A 139 -4.78 -7.11 -16.46
C SER A 139 -4.44 -8.58 -16.61
N GLY A 140 -4.36 -9.28 -15.50
CA GLY A 140 -4.23 -10.72 -15.51
C GLY A 140 -5.42 -11.36 -16.23
N GLU A 141 -5.51 -12.64 -16.17
CA GLU A 141 -6.61 -13.42 -16.73
C GLU A 141 -7.97 -12.80 -16.40
N VAL A 142 -8.73 -12.50 -17.42
CA VAL A 142 -10.07 -11.92 -17.29
C VAL A 142 -11.08 -12.96 -17.76
N PHE A 143 -12.03 -13.29 -16.90
CA PHE A 143 -13.13 -14.19 -17.21
C PHE A 143 -14.42 -13.40 -17.17
N LEU A 144 -15.08 -13.28 -18.30
CA LEU A 144 -16.32 -12.54 -18.46
C LEU A 144 -17.44 -13.47 -18.90
N LYS A 145 -18.64 -13.27 -18.35
CA LYS A 145 -19.86 -13.91 -18.83
C LYS A 145 -20.74 -12.84 -19.46
N PHE A 146 -21.08 -13.01 -20.72
CA PHE A 146 -21.99 -12.14 -21.43
C PHE A 146 -23.04 -13.00 -22.14
N ASN A 147 -24.33 -12.88 -21.77
CA ASN A 147 -25.41 -13.76 -22.19
C ASN A 147 -25.07 -15.25 -21.93
N ASN A 148 -25.00 -16.06 -23.00
CA ASN A 148 -24.66 -17.48 -22.96
C ASN A 148 -23.17 -17.72 -23.37
N GLU A 149 -22.39 -16.67 -23.48
CA GLU A 149 -20.96 -16.73 -23.85
C GLU A 149 -20.07 -16.51 -22.65
N PHE A 150 -19.05 -17.34 -22.52
CA PHE A 150 -17.97 -17.17 -21.55
C PHE A 150 -16.70 -16.80 -22.31
N ILE A 151 -16.17 -15.64 -21.98
CA ILE A 151 -14.97 -15.06 -22.61
C ILE A 151 -13.83 -15.13 -21.63
N TYR A 152 -12.80 -15.89 -21.97
CA TYR A 152 -11.54 -15.94 -21.25
C TYR A 152 -10.48 -15.17 -22.03
N ILE A 153 -9.77 -14.26 -21.38
CA ILE A 153 -8.67 -13.48 -21.95
C ILE A 153 -7.48 -13.63 -21.03
N SER A 154 -6.37 -14.17 -21.52
CA SER A 154 -5.18 -14.42 -20.72
C SER A 154 -4.43 -13.14 -20.36
N LYS A 155 -4.36 -12.18 -21.28
CA LYS A 155 -3.70 -10.87 -21.04
C LYS A 155 -4.43 -9.75 -21.76
N VAL A 156 -4.76 -8.70 -21.03
CA VAL A 156 -5.34 -7.47 -21.60
C VAL A 156 -4.34 -6.33 -21.38
N ASN A 157 -3.96 -5.65 -22.45
CA ASN A 157 -3.13 -4.47 -22.39
C ASN A 157 -4.01 -3.23 -22.58
N ASN A 158 -4.42 -2.62 -21.45
CA ASN A 158 -5.31 -1.45 -21.47
C ASN A 158 -4.71 -0.22 -22.18
N GLY A 159 -3.37 -0.10 -22.21
CA GLY A 159 -2.70 1.03 -22.87
C GLY A 159 -2.70 0.95 -24.40
N GLN A 160 -2.83 -0.23 -24.97
CA GLN A 160 -2.81 -0.46 -26.43
C GLN A 160 -4.13 -1.02 -26.98
N SER A 161 -5.16 -1.15 -26.11
CA SER A 161 -6.46 -1.75 -26.49
C SER A 161 -6.30 -3.12 -27.18
N THR A 162 -5.31 -3.91 -26.71
CA THR A 162 -5.02 -5.23 -27.27
C THR A 162 -5.22 -6.31 -26.24
N ALA A 163 -5.68 -7.47 -26.67
CA ALA A 163 -5.86 -8.65 -25.84
C ALA A 163 -5.13 -9.85 -26.47
N GLN A 164 -4.62 -10.77 -25.65
CA GLN A 164 -3.92 -11.96 -26.11
C GLN A 164 -4.55 -13.23 -25.55
N ASN A 165 -4.52 -14.28 -26.33
CA ASN A 165 -5.05 -15.59 -25.99
C ASN A 165 -6.51 -15.52 -25.52
N ILE A 166 -7.38 -15.17 -26.45
CA ILE A 166 -8.82 -15.01 -26.24
C ILE A 166 -9.49 -16.35 -26.53
N LYS A 167 -10.30 -16.85 -25.59
CA LYS A 167 -11.10 -18.05 -25.74
C LYS A 167 -12.55 -17.71 -25.47
N ILE A 168 -13.43 -18.00 -26.42
CA ILE A 168 -14.87 -17.74 -26.31
C ILE A 168 -15.60 -19.09 -26.33
N PHE A 169 -16.34 -19.37 -25.28
CA PHE A 169 -17.15 -20.58 -25.11
C PHE A 169 -18.63 -20.18 -25.19
N ASN A 170 -19.35 -20.70 -26.12
CA ASN A 170 -20.79 -20.50 -26.21
C ASN A 170 -21.53 -21.75 -25.68
N ILE A 171 -22.31 -21.57 -24.62
CA ILE A 171 -23.02 -22.66 -23.94
C ILE A 171 -24.52 -22.50 -24.20
N LYS A 172 -25.15 -23.54 -24.83
CA LYS A 172 -26.60 -23.67 -24.96
C LYS A 172 -27.01 -24.96 -24.26
N ASP A 173 -28.05 -24.87 -23.44
CA ASP A 173 -28.68 -26.02 -22.75
C ASP A 173 -27.63 -26.91 -22.01
N LEU A 174 -26.68 -26.27 -21.29
CA LEU A 174 -25.57 -26.92 -20.57
C LEU A 174 -24.55 -27.66 -21.45
N ASN A 175 -24.69 -27.58 -22.78
CA ASN A 175 -23.75 -28.15 -23.73
C ASN A 175 -22.92 -27.05 -24.42
N LEU A 176 -21.63 -27.37 -24.67
CA LEU A 176 -20.76 -26.49 -25.44
C LEU A 176 -21.23 -26.48 -26.91
N SER A 177 -21.76 -25.34 -27.35
CA SER A 177 -22.28 -25.16 -28.71
C SER A 177 -21.21 -24.76 -29.70
N SER A 178 -20.30 -23.86 -29.30
CA SER A 178 -19.18 -23.43 -30.14
C SER A 178 -17.99 -22.95 -29.27
N PHE A 179 -16.77 -23.11 -29.81
CA PHE A 179 -15.54 -22.68 -29.21
C PHE A 179 -14.74 -21.86 -30.23
N ILE A 180 -14.33 -20.66 -29.85
CA ILE A 180 -13.49 -19.78 -30.67
C ILE A 180 -12.22 -19.51 -29.90
N GLU A 181 -11.08 -19.72 -30.54
CA GLU A 181 -9.78 -19.39 -30.00
C GLU A 181 -9.05 -18.40 -30.95
N ALA A 182 -8.59 -17.27 -30.36
CA ALA A 182 -7.84 -16.27 -31.11
C ALA A 182 -6.54 -15.93 -30.35
N LYS A 183 -5.44 -15.87 -31.07
CA LYS A 183 -4.12 -15.55 -30.49
C LYS A 183 -4.04 -14.09 -30.03
N SER A 184 -4.69 -13.19 -30.74
CA SER A 184 -4.72 -11.77 -30.41
C SER A 184 -6.03 -11.11 -30.83
N GLY A 185 -6.43 -10.06 -30.14
CA GLY A 185 -7.54 -9.20 -30.47
C GLY A 185 -7.17 -7.74 -30.31
N ILE A 186 -7.64 -6.89 -31.20
CA ILE A 186 -7.46 -5.45 -31.16
C ILE A 186 -8.84 -4.81 -31.03
N PHE A 187 -9.00 -3.88 -30.09
CA PHE A 187 -10.24 -3.13 -29.94
C PHE A 187 -10.19 -1.87 -30.79
N GLU A 188 -10.98 -1.86 -31.87
CA GLU A 188 -11.07 -0.74 -32.81
C GLU A 188 -12.53 -0.39 -33.09
N LYS A 189 -12.89 0.90 -33.10
CA LYS A 189 -14.24 1.42 -33.41
C LYS A 189 -15.38 0.70 -32.68
N LYS A 190 -15.23 0.43 -31.36
CA LYS A 190 -16.18 -0.26 -30.49
C LYS A 190 -16.33 -1.78 -30.71
N ASN A 191 -15.54 -2.40 -31.56
CA ASN A 191 -15.56 -3.83 -31.82
C ASN A 191 -14.18 -4.47 -31.58
N TRP A 192 -14.19 -5.75 -31.19
CA TRP A 192 -12.98 -6.55 -31.11
C TRP A 192 -12.75 -7.26 -32.45
N ILE A 193 -11.58 -7.02 -33.03
CA ILE A 193 -11.13 -7.75 -34.22
C ILE A 193 -10.20 -8.84 -33.72
N LEU A 194 -10.63 -10.10 -33.86
CA LEU A 194 -9.88 -11.28 -33.47
C LEU A 194 -8.96 -11.72 -34.61
N LYS A 195 -7.72 -12.10 -34.29
CA LYS A 195 -6.74 -12.66 -35.22
C LYS A 195 -6.18 -13.95 -34.68
#